data_2b4af1477ae6167a084c5927e8d70b6e
#
_entry.id   2b4af1477ae6167a084c5927e8d70b6e
#
_cell.length_a   1.000
_cell.length_b   1.000
_cell.length_c   1.000
_cell.angle_alpha   90.00
_cell.angle_beta   90.00
_cell.angle_gamma   90.00
#
_symmetry.space_group_name_H-M   'P 1'
#
loop_
_entity.id
_entity.type
_entity.pdbx_description
1 polymer ?
#
loop_
_entity_poly.entity_id
_entity_poly.type
_entity_poly.pdbx_seq_one_letter_code
_entity_poly.pdbx_strand_id
1 'polypeptide(L)'
;LGNELDFTGKTVLVVGGSSGIGNGMAQAFLKRGARVHVWGTRASAADYAGEEGSDLDGIGYTQVDVSDPAAIAAAPAPFDALDILIHSQGAVLYRRQEFEVDGWNKVMAVNLNSILHISNRFRDALAATKGAVIVVSSIGGFKATFGNPAYAASKAGAVNLVRALAIAWAGEGIRVNGIAPSLVDTKMTKVTMENDERRDRALSRIPLGRFGSVEEMAGVALFLASPLSTYICGQTLIVDGGLTLT
;
A
#
# COMPACT_ATOMS: atom_id res chain seq x y z
N LEU A 1 0.10 7.60 -29.50
CA LEU A 1 -0.01 7.37 -28.06
C LEU A 1 1.38 7.05 -27.55
N GLY A 2 1.92 7.86 -26.61
CA GLY A 2 3.19 7.61 -25.96
C GLY A 2 3.11 6.34 -25.08
N ASN A 3 4.22 6.00 -24.43
CA ASN A 3 4.21 4.95 -23.40
C ASN A 3 3.77 5.57 -22.07
N GLU A 4 2.46 5.65 -21.84
CA GLU A 4 1.87 6.25 -20.64
C GLU A 4 2.25 5.53 -19.34
N LEU A 5 2.85 4.35 -19.45
CA LEU A 5 3.40 3.58 -18.33
C LEU A 5 4.93 3.64 -18.28
N ASP A 6 5.56 4.60 -18.94
CA ASP A 6 6.96 4.94 -18.77
C ASP A 6 7.11 5.89 -17.56
N PHE A 7 7.89 5.49 -16.58
CA PHE A 7 8.19 6.26 -15.37
C PHE A 7 9.65 6.72 -15.30
N THR A 8 10.33 6.76 -16.46
CA THR A 8 11.71 7.26 -16.55
C THR A 8 11.80 8.68 -15.99
N GLY A 9 12.73 8.89 -15.06
CA GLY A 9 12.94 10.17 -14.39
C GLY A 9 11.96 10.44 -13.23
N LYS A 10 10.98 9.58 -12.98
CA LYS A 10 10.04 9.70 -11.86
C LYS A 10 10.65 9.16 -10.57
N THR A 11 10.29 9.78 -9.45
CA THR A 11 10.68 9.39 -8.10
C THR A 11 9.50 8.74 -7.37
N VAL A 12 9.73 7.58 -6.78
CA VAL A 12 8.70 6.77 -6.12
C VAL A 12 9.14 6.38 -4.71
N LEU A 13 8.35 6.73 -3.72
CA LEU A 13 8.52 6.23 -2.36
C LEU A 13 7.41 5.21 -2.05
N VAL A 14 7.82 3.98 -1.68
CA VAL A 14 6.90 2.92 -1.25
C VAL A 14 7.11 2.63 0.23
N VAL A 15 6.18 3.06 1.05
CA VAL A 15 6.16 2.75 2.48
C VAL A 15 5.63 1.33 2.65
N GLY A 16 6.37 0.46 3.35
CA GLY A 16 6.09 -0.97 3.38
C GLY A 16 6.47 -1.69 2.07
N GLY A 17 7.40 -1.10 1.30
CA GLY A 17 7.85 -1.63 0.02
C GLY A 17 8.89 -2.75 0.09
N SER A 18 9.24 -3.21 1.29
CA SER A 18 10.28 -4.24 1.48
C SER A 18 9.79 -5.66 1.25
N SER A 19 8.48 -5.91 1.15
CA SER A 19 7.93 -7.25 0.91
C SER A 19 6.51 -7.21 0.32
N GLY A 20 6.06 -8.35 -0.21
CA GLY A 20 4.68 -8.60 -0.65
C GLY A 20 4.19 -7.58 -1.69
N ILE A 21 2.96 -7.08 -1.54
CA ILE A 21 2.33 -6.15 -2.48
C ILE A 21 3.18 -4.89 -2.67
N GLY A 22 3.72 -4.32 -1.60
CA GLY A 22 4.56 -3.13 -1.67
C GLY A 22 5.84 -3.35 -2.46
N ASN A 23 6.49 -4.50 -2.29
CA ASN A 23 7.69 -4.86 -3.04
C ASN A 23 7.37 -5.06 -4.53
N GLY A 24 6.30 -5.75 -4.85
CA GLY A 24 5.88 -5.90 -6.24
C GLY A 24 5.56 -4.58 -6.93
N MET A 25 4.94 -3.64 -6.21
CA MET A 25 4.74 -2.27 -6.72
C MET A 25 6.09 -1.58 -6.94
N ALA A 26 7.02 -1.63 -5.97
CA ALA A 26 8.35 -1.05 -6.07
C ALA A 26 9.11 -1.57 -7.30
N GLN A 27 9.14 -2.88 -7.49
CA GLN A 27 9.75 -3.55 -8.64
C GLN A 27 9.07 -3.16 -9.97
N ALA A 28 7.74 -3.03 -9.99
CA ALA A 28 7.01 -2.66 -11.20
C ALA A 28 7.33 -1.24 -11.67
N PHE A 29 7.52 -0.29 -10.75
CA PHE A 29 7.97 1.07 -11.06
C PHE A 29 9.44 1.10 -11.47
N LEU A 30 10.32 0.37 -10.76
CA LEU A 30 11.74 0.26 -11.11
C LEU A 30 11.95 -0.27 -12.54
N LYS A 31 11.25 -1.35 -12.89
CA LYS A 31 11.29 -1.94 -14.25
C LYS A 31 10.79 -0.99 -15.34
N ARG A 32 10.13 0.11 -14.97
CA ARG A 32 9.64 1.16 -15.88
C ARG A 32 10.44 2.46 -15.80
N GLY A 33 11.67 2.37 -15.28
CA GLY A 33 12.62 3.47 -15.29
C GLY A 33 12.51 4.46 -14.12
N ALA A 34 11.62 4.23 -13.16
CA ALA A 34 11.52 5.09 -11.98
C ALA A 34 12.74 4.91 -11.04
N ARG A 35 13.09 5.98 -10.34
CA ARG A 35 13.95 5.91 -9.15
C ARG A 35 13.08 5.56 -7.95
N VAL A 36 13.31 4.37 -7.37
CA VAL A 36 12.46 3.84 -6.30
C VAL A 36 13.21 3.80 -4.97
N HIS A 37 12.52 4.22 -3.92
CA HIS A 37 12.99 4.08 -2.55
C HIS A 37 11.88 3.41 -1.71
N VAL A 38 12.27 2.56 -0.77
CA VAL A 38 11.30 1.91 0.12
C VAL A 38 11.62 2.17 1.59
N TRP A 39 10.56 2.24 2.39
CA TRP A 39 10.66 2.20 3.84
C TRP A 39 10.24 0.83 4.34
N GLY A 40 11.03 0.28 5.25
CA GLY A 40 10.79 -1.02 5.89
C GLY A 40 11.20 -1.00 7.36
N THR A 41 11.01 -2.11 8.06
CA THR A 41 11.20 -2.19 9.51
C THR A 41 12.52 -2.81 9.94
N ARG A 42 13.21 -3.56 9.08
CA ARG A 42 14.50 -4.18 9.41
C ARG A 42 15.63 -3.17 9.31
N ALA A 43 16.78 -3.48 9.91
CA ALA A 43 17.91 -2.57 9.98
C ALA A 43 18.49 -2.21 8.60
N SER A 44 18.48 -3.16 7.64
CA SER A 44 19.03 -2.97 6.31
C SER A 44 18.26 -3.70 5.22
N ALA A 45 18.48 -3.33 3.96
CA ALA A 45 17.95 -4.06 2.80
C ALA A 45 18.49 -5.51 2.75
N ALA A 46 19.73 -5.74 3.19
CA ALA A 46 20.35 -7.06 3.20
C ALA A 46 19.59 -8.07 4.10
N ASP A 47 18.88 -7.58 5.11
CA ASP A 47 18.10 -8.44 6.02
C ASP A 47 16.88 -9.08 5.34
N TYR A 48 16.54 -8.65 4.12
CA TYR A 48 15.49 -9.24 3.30
C TYR A 48 16.04 -10.19 2.22
N ALA A 49 17.36 -10.32 2.09
CA ALA A 49 17.99 -11.13 1.04
C ALA A 49 17.54 -12.59 1.11
N GLY A 50 17.20 -13.18 -0.02
CA GLY A 50 16.72 -14.55 -0.14
C GLY A 50 15.29 -14.80 0.33
N GLU A 51 14.56 -13.77 0.76
CA GLU A 51 13.15 -13.92 1.10
C GLU A 51 12.25 -13.75 -0.12
N GLU A 52 11.36 -14.70 -0.33
CA GLU A 52 10.35 -14.63 -1.38
C GLU A 52 9.49 -13.37 -1.26
N GLY A 53 9.31 -12.66 -2.38
CA GLY A 53 8.53 -11.42 -2.44
C GLY A 53 9.20 -10.22 -1.75
N SER A 54 10.54 -10.24 -1.61
CA SER A 54 11.34 -9.19 -0.95
C SER A 54 12.59 -8.86 -1.77
N ASP A 55 12.44 -8.61 -3.07
CA ASP A 55 13.55 -8.19 -3.93
C ASP A 55 13.78 -6.68 -3.81
N LEU A 56 14.94 -6.27 -3.31
CA LEU A 56 15.34 -4.88 -3.12
C LEU A 56 16.53 -4.49 -4.03
N ASP A 57 16.89 -5.31 -5.01
CA ASP A 57 17.97 -4.97 -5.95
C ASP A 57 17.62 -3.72 -6.76
N GLY A 58 18.55 -2.77 -6.82
CA GLY A 58 18.35 -1.47 -7.47
C GLY A 58 17.38 -0.50 -6.76
N ILE A 59 16.88 -0.84 -5.56
CA ILE A 59 15.95 -0.03 -4.78
C ILE A 59 16.65 0.57 -3.55
N GLY A 60 16.48 1.88 -3.34
CA GLY A 60 16.93 2.54 -2.12
C GLY A 60 16.12 2.08 -0.90
N TYR A 61 16.75 2.01 0.27
CA TYR A 61 16.11 1.53 1.50
C TYR A 61 16.37 2.46 2.68
N THR A 62 15.35 2.65 3.53
CA THR A 62 15.48 3.27 4.85
C THR A 62 14.66 2.50 5.87
N GLN A 63 15.26 2.21 7.03
CA GLN A 63 14.52 1.68 8.17
C GLN A 63 13.67 2.77 8.79
N VAL A 64 12.35 2.55 8.88
CA VAL A 64 11.42 3.47 9.56
C VAL A 64 10.34 2.67 10.26
N ASP A 65 10.18 2.87 11.56
CA ASP A 65 8.98 2.43 12.28
C ASP A 65 7.87 3.46 12.07
N VAL A 66 6.94 3.14 11.19
CA VAL A 66 5.84 4.04 10.85
C VAL A 66 4.76 4.12 11.92
N SER A 67 4.83 3.32 12.97
CA SER A 67 3.96 3.46 14.15
C SER A 67 4.38 4.63 15.05
N ASP A 68 5.63 5.12 14.89
CA ASP A 68 6.19 6.23 15.64
C ASP A 68 6.23 7.51 14.78
N PRO A 69 5.42 8.54 15.08
CA PRO A 69 5.46 9.82 14.38
C PRO A 69 6.82 10.52 14.45
N ALA A 70 7.61 10.31 15.52
CA ALA A 70 8.94 10.90 15.65
C ALA A 70 9.92 10.24 14.67
N ALA A 71 9.86 8.90 14.51
CA ALA A 71 10.64 8.18 13.52
C ALA A 71 10.28 8.62 12.09
N ILE A 72 8.98 8.81 11.80
CA ILE A 72 8.53 9.36 10.51
C ILE A 72 9.14 10.75 10.28
N ALA A 73 9.10 11.64 11.28
CA ALA A 73 9.61 12.99 11.14
C ALA A 73 11.14 13.04 10.96
N ALA A 74 11.87 12.16 11.62
CA ALA A 74 13.34 12.09 11.59
C ALA A 74 13.90 11.35 10.37
N ALA A 75 13.10 10.52 9.69
CA ALA A 75 13.58 9.73 8.56
C ALA A 75 14.11 10.64 7.43
N PRO A 76 15.24 10.32 6.78
CA PRO A 76 15.73 11.11 5.67
C PRO A 76 14.72 11.14 4.52
N ALA A 77 14.56 12.30 3.87
CA ALA A 77 13.82 12.38 2.62
C ALA A 77 14.67 11.77 1.49
N PRO A 78 14.21 10.73 0.79
CA PRO A 78 15.03 10.08 -0.24
C PRO A 78 15.16 10.90 -1.52
N PHE A 79 14.29 11.91 -1.70
CA PHE A 79 14.20 12.76 -2.88
C PHE A 79 13.82 14.19 -2.50
N ASP A 80 14.33 15.18 -3.24
CA ASP A 80 13.95 16.59 -3.08
C ASP A 80 12.53 16.86 -3.62
N ALA A 81 12.14 16.13 -4.66
CA ALA A 81 10.79 16.15 -5.24
C ALA A 81 10.26 14.72 -5.34
N LEU A 82 8.97 14.53 -5.10
CA LEU A 82 8.35 13.21 -5.08
C LEU A 82 7.18 13.16 -6.06
N ASP A 83 7.28 12.29 -7.08
CA ASP A 83 6.20 12.11 -8.04
C ASP A 83 5.12 11.16 -7.53
N ILE A 84 5.51 10.08 -6.81
CA ILE A 84 4.57 9.03 -6.40
C ILE A 84 4.88 8.59 -4.98
N LEU A 85 3.87 8.65 -4.11
CA LEU A 85 3.90 8.10 -2.76
C LEU A 85 2.92 6.93 -2.66
N ILE A 86 3.43 5.76 -2.27
CA ILE A 86 2.61 4.55 -2.09
C ILE A 86 2.64 4.14 -0.63
N HIS A 87 1.46 4.04 -0.02
CA HIS A 87 1.26 3.49 1.31
C HIS A 87 0.84 2.03 1.20
N SER A 88 1.79 1.12 1.40
CA SER A 88 1.58 -0.34 1.41
C SER A 88 1.90 -0.98 2.76
N GLN A 89 2.20 -0.17 3.78
CA GLN A 89 2.37 -0.66 5.14
C GLN A 89 1.06 -1.22 5.70
N GLY A 90 1.17 -2.26 6.50
CA GLY A 90 0.02 -2.83 7.16
C GLY A 90 0.40 -3.80 8.27
N ALA A 91 -0.39 -3.80 9.34
CA ALA A 91 -0.33 -4.74 10.44
C ALA A 91 -1.71 -5.37 10.65
N VAL A 92 -1.71 -6.65 10.98
CA VAL A 92 -2.87 -7.40 11.45
C VAL A 92 -2.41 -8.23 12.64
N LEU A 93 -3.20 -8.24 13.69
CA LEU A 93 -2.92 -9.04 14.89
C LEU A 93 -3.96 -10.13 15.04
N TYR A 94 -3.49 -11.36 15.29
CA TYR A 94 -4.33 -12.54 15.42
C TYR A 94 -4.65 -12.86 16.89
N ARG A 95 -5.39 -13.94 17.13
CA ARG A 95 -5.72 -14.45 18.48
C ARG A 95 -6.38 -13.41 19.40
N ARG A 96 -7.29 -12.62 18.84
CA ARG A 96 -8.06 -11.56 19.53
C ARG A 96 -7.24 -10.40 20.11
N GLN A 97 -5.95 -10.28 19.78
CA GLN A 97 -5.11 -9.17 20.24
C GLN A 97 -5.63 -7.78 19.83
N GLU A 98 -6.37 -7.70 18.72
CA GLU A 98 -6.97 -6.42 18.27
C GLU A 98 -8.16 -5.96 19.12
N PHE A 99 -8.66 -6.78 20.06
CA PHE A 99 -9.67 -6.39 21.04
C PHE A 99 -9.04 -5.77 22.30
N GLU A 100 -7.73 -5.88 22.47
CA GLU A 100 -6.96 -5.25 23.52
C GLU A 100 -6.51 -3.85 23.09
N VAL A 101 -6.39 -2.92 24.07
CA VAL A 101 -6.05 -1.53 23.81
C VAL A 101 -4.73 -1.37 23.04
N ASP A 102 -3.69 -2.10 23.45
CA ASP A 102 -2.37 -2.02 22.81
C ASP A 102 -2.40 -2.57 21.38
N GLY A 103 -3.09 -3.68 21.17
CA GLY A 103 -3.25 -4.27 19.83
C GLY A 103 -4.04 -3.36 18.90
N TRP A 104 -5.14 -2.79 19.40
CA TRP A 104 -5.92 -1.78 18.68
C TRP A 104 -5.04 -0.59 18.28
N ASN A 105 -4.36 0.02 19.25
CA ASN A 105 -3.53 1.20 19.03
C ASN A 105 -2.41 0.94 18.03
N LYS A 106 -1.74 -0.22 18.12
CA LYS A 106 -0.69 -0.62 17.19
C LYS A 106 -1.20 -0.72 15.75
N VAL A 107 -2.33 -1.38 15.54
CA VAL A 107 -2.92 -1.53 14.20
C VAL A 107 -3.36 -0.18 13.65
N MET A 108 -4.00 0.65 14.45
CA MET A 108 -4.42 2.00 14.04
C MET A 108 -3.22 2.89 13.71
N ALA A 109 -2.15 2.86 14.51
CA ALA A 109 -0.94 3.62 14.27
C ALA A 109 -0.30 3.27 12.92
N VAL A 110 -0.13 1.97 12.63
CA VAL A 110 0.49 1.50 11.38
C VAL A 110 -0.43 1.69 10.17
N ASN A 111 -1.70 1.31 10.27
CA ASN A 111 -2.57 1.19 9.08
C ASN A 111 -3.29 2.49 8.71
N LEU A 112 -3.43 3.43 9.65
CA LEU A 112 -4.20 4.65 9.43
C LEU A 112 -3.41 5.92 9.76
N ASN A 113 -2.92 6.07 11.01
CA ASN A 113 -2.29 7.30 11.44
C ASN A 113 -1.03 7.59 10.62
N SER A 114 -0.23 6.57 10.33
CA SER A 114 0.99 6.69 9.53
C SER A 114 0.71 7.25 8.13
N ILE A 115 -0.43 6.90 7.51
CA ILE A 115 -0.79 7.41 6.18
C ILE A 115 -0.87 8.93 6.22
N LEU A 116 -1.59 9.49 7.20
CA LEU A 116 -1.71 10.94 7.35
C LEU A 116 -0.37 11.61 7.64
N HIS A 117 0.40 11.07 8.60
CA HIS A 117 1.68 11.67 9.00
C HIS A 117 2.70 11.70 7.86
N ILE A 118 2.84 10.59 7.13
CA ILE A 118 3.77 10.48 6.01
C ILE A 118 3.29 11.33 4.83
N SER A 119 1.99 11.32 4.52
CA SER A 119 1.44 12.11 3.43
C SER A 119 1.63 13.61 3.68
N ASN A 120 1.38 14.09 4.91
CA ASN A 120 1.64 15.49 5.28
C ASN A 120 3.12 15.84 5.18
N ARG A 121 4.02 14.95 5.58
CA ARG A 121 5.47 15.15 5.49
C ARG A 121 5.94 15.39 4.07
N PHE A 122 5.39 14.65 3.11
CA PHE A 122 5.79 14.73 1.70
C PHE A 122 4.88 15.60 0.83
N ARG A 123 3.91 16.31 1.43
CA ARG A 123 2.94 17.12 0.69
C ARG A 123 3.60 18.13 -0.26
N ASP A 124 4.54 18.92 0.26
CA ASP A 124 5.19 19.96 -0.55
C ASP A 124 6.01 19.36 -1.70
N ALA A 125 6.70 18.24 -1.46
CA ALA A 125 7.43 17.50 -2.49
C ALA A 125 6.51 16.91 -3.57
N LEU A 126 5.30 16.45 -3.17
CA LEU A 126 4.24 15.98 -4.09
C LEU A 126 3.61 17.14 -4.86
N ALA A 127 3.36 18.28 -4.20
CA ALA A 127 2.79 19.46 -4.85
C ALA A 127 3.72 20.01 -5.93
N ALA A 128 5.04 20.02 -5.69
CA ALA A 128 6.04 20.48 -6.65
C ALA A 128 6.01 19.68 -7.98
N THR A 129 5.60 18.41 -7.94
CA THR A 129 5.52 17.53 -9.13
C THR A 129 4.09 17.34 -9.65
N LYS A 130 3.07 17.86 -8.95
CA LYS A 130 1.66 17.49 -9.12
C LYS A 130 1.47 15.97 -9.03
N GLY A 131 2.04 15.39 -7.99
CA GLY A 131 2.25 13.97 -7.83
C GLY A 131 0.97 13.16 -7.52
N ALA A 132 1.17 11.87 -7.31
CA ALA A 132 0.11 10.93 -6.96
C ALA A 132 0.39 10.22 -5.63
N VAL A 133 -0.64 10.10 -4.79
CA VAL A 133 -0.63 9.27 -3.58
C VAL A 133 -1.53 8.06 -3.81
N ILE A 134 -1.02 6.87 -3.52
CA ILE A 134 -1.74 5.61 -3.63
C ILE A 134 -1.75 4.91 -2.27
N VAL A 135 -2.93 4.59 -1.76
CA VAL A 135 -3.10 3.94 -0.47
C VAL A 135 -3.60 2.51 -0.66
N VAL A 136 -2.84 1.52 -0.19
CA VAL A 136 -3.28 0.13 -0.18
C VAL A 136 -4.17 -0.10 1.05
N SER A 137 -5.50 -0.08 0.81
CA SER A 137 -6.51 -0.44 1.79
C SER A 137 -6.73 -1.96 1.80
N SER A 138 -7.97 -2.40 1.79
CA SER A 138 -8.42 -3.80 1.73
C SER A 138 -9.92 -3.84 1.45
N ILE A 139 -10.44 -4.95 0.94
CA ILE A 139 -11.89 -5.21 0.99
C ILE A 139 -12.42 -5.22 2.43
N GLY A 140 -11.58 -5.45 3.44
CA GLY A 140 -11.91 -5.28 4.86
C GLY A 140 -12.29 -3.85 5.24
N GLY A 141 -12.01 -2.85 4.39
CA GLY A 141 -12.51 -1.49 4.54
C GLY A 141 -13.94 -1.28 4.01
N PHE A 142 -14.49 -2.25 3.29
CA PHE A 142 -15.83 -2.19 2.67
C PHE A 142 -16.79 -3.21 3.25
N LYS A 143 -16.28 -4.26 3.89
CA LYS A 143 -17.09 -5.28 4.56
C LYS A 143 -16.45 -5.71 5.88
N ALA A 144 -17.28 -6.24 6.78
CA ALA A 144 -16.80 -6.72 8.07
C ALA A 144 -15.79 -7.87 7.93
N THR A 145 -14.78 -7.87 8.79
CA THR A 145 -13.81 -8.95 8.95
C THR A 145 -14.06 -9.68 10.25
N PHE A 146 -14.01 -11.00 10.22
CA PHE A 146 -14.15 -11.79 11.43
C PHE A 146 -12.86 -11.77 12.25
N GLY A 147 -12.92 -11.29 13.48
CA GLY A 147 -11.81 -11.40 14.44
C GLY A 147 -10.75 -10.30 14.41
N ASN A 148 -10.82 -9.35 13.46
CA ASN A 148 -9.84 -8.28 13.27
C ASN A 148 -10.51 -6.89 13.23
N PRO A 149 -11.08 -6.40 14.35
CA PRO A 149 -11.83 -5.15 14.36
C PRO A 149 -10.97 -3.91 14.11
N ALA A 150 -9.75 -3.86 14.65
CA ALA A 150 -8.85 -2.73 14.43
C ALA A 150 -8.37 -2.68 12.97
N TYR A 151 -8.06 -3.84 12.38
CA TYR A 151 -7.73 -3.92 10.96
C TYR A 151 -8.87 -3.39 10.09
N ALA A 152 -10.10 -3.91 10.28
CA ALA A 152 -11.27 -3.47 9.51
C ALA A 152 -11.52 -1.96 9.66
N ALA A 153 -11.54 -1.46 10.89
CA ALA A 153 -11.73 -0.04 11.18
C ALA A 153 -10.63 0.83 10.55
N SER A 154 -9.36 0.40 10.65
CA SER A 154 -8.23 1.13 10.05
C SER A 154 -8.31 1.18 8.53
N LYS A 155 -8.70 0.07 7.87
CA LYS A 155 -8.83 0.01 6.42
C LYS A 155 -10.05 0.80 5.91
N ALA A 156 -11.16 0.82 6.65
CA ALA A 156 -12.31 1.69 6.38
C ALA A 156 -11.93 3.18 6.57
N GLY A 157 -11.20 3.49 7.64
CA GLY A 157 -10.63 4.82 7.86
C GLY A 157 -9.71 5.26 6.73
N ALA A 158 -8.86 4.38 6.23
CA ALA A 158 -7.97 4.65 5.10
C ALA A 158 -8.75 4.96 3.80
N VAL A 159 -9.85 4.23 3.52
CA VAL A 159 -10.74 4.53 2.37
C VAL A 159 -11.31 5.95 2.48
N ASN A 160 -11.77 6.35 3.66
CA ASN A 160 -12.30 7.69 3.83
C ASN A 160 -11.20 8.78 3.87
N LEU A 161 -10.02 8.46 4.41
CA LEU A 161 -8.87 9.37 4.41
C LEU A 161 -8.40 9.66 2.98
N VAL A 162 -8.41 8.69 2.07
CA VAL A 162 -8.16 8.90 0.64
C VAL A 162 -9.08 9.98 0.07
N ARG A 163 -10.37 9.96 0.37
CA ARG A 163 -11.34 10.96 -0.09
C ARG A 163 -11.05 12.35 0.50
N ALA A 164 -10.77 12.40 1.81
CA ALA A 164 -10.49 13.64 2.50
C ALA A 164 -9.21 14.33 1.98
N LEU A 165 -8.13 13.57 1.82
CA LEU A 165 -6.86 14.09 1.29
C LEU A 165 -6.99 14.48 -0.19
N ALA A 166 -7.76 13.72 -0.98
CA ALA A 166 -8.02 14.05 -2.37
C ALA A 166 -8.68 15.41 -2.53
N ILE A 167 -9.72 15.69 -1.75
CA ILE A 167 -10.40 16.99 -1.75
C ILE A 167 -9.46 18.09 -1.26
N ALA A 168 -8.71 17.84 -0.19
CA ALA A 168 -7.83 18.83 0.44
C ALA A 168 -6.70 19.29 -0.49
N TRP A 169 -6.17 18.39 -1.32
CA TRP A 169 -4.94 18.63 -2.11
C TRP A 169 -5.17 18.71 -3.62
N ALA A 170 -6.41 18.54 -4.10
CA ALA A 170 -6.73 18.67 -5.53
C ALA A 170 -6.31 20.02 -6.12
N GLY A 171 -6.48 21.11 -5.36
CA GLY A 171 -6.07 22.47 -5.76
C GLY A 171 -4.55 22.63 -5.94
N GLU A 172 -3.76 21.74 -5.35
CA GLU A 172 -2.29 21.67 -5.49
C GLU A 172 -1.86 20.74 -6.63
N GLY A 173 -2.81 20.11 -7.29
CA GLY A 173 -2.58 19.16 -8.38
C GLY A 173 -2.23 17.75 -7.92
N ILE A 174 -2.26 17.46 -6.60
CA ILE A 174 -2.00 16.14 -6.05
C ILE A 174 -3.25 15.27 -6.21
N ARG A 175 -3.10 14.08 -6.80
CA ARG A 175 -4.17 13.08 -6.86
C ARG A 175 -3.96 12.04 -5.75
N VAL A 176 -5.01 11.76 -4.99
CA VAL A 176 -4.97 10.75 -3.93
C VAL A 176 -6.02 9.68 -4.26
N ASN A 177 -5.57 8.43 -4.40
CA ASN A 177 -6.43 7.29 -4.70
C ASN A 177 -6.04 6.07 -3.87
N GLY A 178 -6.88 5.05 -3.85
CA GLY A 178 -6.64 3.82 -3.11
C GLY A 178 -6.82 2.57 -3.97
N ILE A 179 -6.28 1.47 -3.46
CA ILE A 179 -6.47 0.12 -3.97
C ILE A 179 -6.97 -0.72 -2.79
N ALA A 180 -8.01 -1.51 -2.99
CA ALA A 180 -8.57 -2.42 -1.99
C ALA A 180 -8.45 -3.88 -2.47
N PRO A 181 -7.33 -4.54 -2.19
CA PRO A 181 -7.14 -5.96 -2.51
C PRO A 181 -8.04 -6.86 -1.67
N SER A 182 -8.32 -8.05 -2.20
CA SER A 182 -8.73 -9.21 -1.42
C SER A 182 -7.53 -10.06 -0.99
N LEU A 183 -7.64 -11.37 -1.14
CA LEU A 183 -6.56 -12.31 -0.87
C LEU A 183 -5.56 -12.30 -2.03
N VAL A 184 -4.37 -11.82 -1.75
CA VAL A 184 -3.21 -11.81 -2.66
C VAL A 184 -2.16 -12.73 -2.09
N ASP A 185 -1.48 -13.51 -2.93
CA ASP A 185 -0.44 -14.43 -2.49
C ASP A 185 0.78 -13.66 -1.96
N THR A 186 0.90 -13.65 -0.63
CA THR A 186 1.95 -12.95 0.12
C THR A 186 2.17 -13.62 1.47
N LYS A 187 3.23 -13.26 2.18
CA LYS A 187 3.49 -13.76 3.55
C LYS A 187 2.30 -13.54 4.50
N MET A 188 1.56 -12.44 4.35
CA MET A 188 0.42 -12.12 5.21
C MET A 188 -0.73 -13.12 5.04
N THR A 189 -0.90 -13.69 3.86
CA THR A 189 -1.99 -14.62 3.52
C THR A 189 -1.59 -16.08 3.62
N LYS A 190 -0.31 -16.42 3.88
CA LYS A 190 0.19 -17.80 4.02
C LYS A 190 -0.63 -18.64 4.99
N VAL A 191 -1.06 -18.07 6.12
CA VAL A 191 -1.91 -18.78 7.12
C VAL A 191 -3.22 -19.31 6.50
N THR A 192 -3.73 -18.64 5.46
CA THR A 192 -4.92 -19.10 4.72
C THR A 192 -4.54 -20.08 3.62
N MET A 193 -3.44 -19.83 2.92
CA MET A 193 -3.03 -20.60 1.74
C MET A 193 -2.43 -21.96 2.08
N GLU A 194 -1.72 -22.07 3.18
CA GLU A 194 -1.08 -23.31 3.65
C GLU A 194 -2.06 -24.28 4.32
N ASN A 195 -3.29 -23.86 4.58
CA ASN A 195 -4.36 -24.71 5.10
C ASN A 195 -5.38 -24.98 3.97
N ASP A 196 -5.44 -26.23 3.50
CA ASP A 196 -6.27 -26.63 2.36
C ASP A 196 -7.75 -26.29 2.55
N GLU A 197 -8.32 -26.55 3.72
CA GLU A 197 -9.74 -26.26 3.99
C GLU A 197 -10.04 -24.74 3.94
N ARG A 198 -9.15 -23.92 4.52
CA ARG A 198 -9.29 -22.47 4.49
C ARG A 198 -9.09 -21.93 3.07
N ARG A 199 -8.12 -22.46 2.35
CA ARG A 199 -7.83 -22.09 0.96
C ARG A 199 -9.04 -22.38 0.07
N ASP A 200 -9.55 -23.61 0.11
CA ASP A 200 -10.66 -24.04 -0.75
C ASP A 200 -11.95 -23.26 -0.42
N ARG A 201 -12.21 -23.02 0.88
CA ARG A 201 -13.31 -22.16 1.32
C ARG A 201 -13.16 -20.71 0.85
N ALA A 202 -11.92 -20.19 0.81
CA ALA A 202 -11.66 -18.84 0.29
C ALA A 202 -11.86 -18.79 -1.23
N LEU A 203 -11.33 -19.77 -1.96
CA LEU A 203 -11.44 -19.87 -3.42
C LEU A 203 -12.89 -20.01 -3.87
N SER A 204 -13.70 -20.83 -3.19
CA SER A 204 -15.12 -21.02 -3.53
C SER A 204 -15.97 -19.75 -3.47
N ARG A 205 -15.47 -18.70 -2.79
CA ARG A 205 -16.13 -17.41 -2.65
C ARG A 205 -15.64 -16.35 -3.65
N ILE A 206 -14.56 -16.62 -4.36
CA ILE A 206 -13.99 -15.70 -5.34
C ILE A 206 -14.52 -16.08 -6.74
N PRO A 207 -15.34 -15.25 -7.40
CA PRO A 207 -15.88 -15.57 -8.72
C PRO A 207 -14.82 -15.93 -9.77
N LEU A 208 -13.63 -15.29 -9.75
CA LEU A 208 -12.52 -15.66 -10.64
C LEU A 208 -11.83 -16.97 -10.26
N GLY A 209 -12.19 -17.63 -9.15
CA GLY A 209 -11.71 -18.96 -8.74
C GLY A 209 -10.23 -19.02 -8.37
N ARG A 210 -9.56 -17.89 -8.17
CA ARG A 210 -8.14 -17.80 -7.79
C ARG A 210 -7.85 -16.60 -6.89
N PHE A 211 -6.74 -16.65 -6.21
CA PHE A 211 -6.19 -15.49 -5.52
C PHE A 211 -5.65 -14.46 -6.51
N GLY A 212 -5.59 -13.20 -6.08
CA GLY A 212 -4.90 -12.16 -6.82
C GLY A 212 -3.38 -12.33 -6.75
N SER A 213 -2.67 -11.80 -7.73
CA SER A 213 -1.22 -11.74 -7.72
C SER A 213 -0.71 -10.35 -7.32
N VAL A 214 0.54 -10.28 -6.92
CA VAL A 214 1.22 -9.03 -6.59
C VAL A 214 1.31 -8.12 -7.82
N GLU A 215 1.52 -8.70 -9.01
CA GLU A 215 1.60 -8.00 -10.29
C GLU A 215 0.28 -7.34 -10.68
N GLU A 216 -0.85 -7.97 -10.36
CA GLU A 216 -2.18 -7.38 -10.60
C GLU A 216 -2.40 -6.14 -9.75
N MET A 217 -1.96 -6.16 -8.49
CA MET A 217 -1.99 -4.99 -7.62
C MET A 217 -1.05 -3.88 -8.13
N ALA A 218 0.14 -4.27 -8.57
CA ALA A 218 1.12 -3.35 -9.15
C ALA A 218 0.61 -2.71 -10.46
N GLY A 219 -0.10 -3.46 -11.30
CA GLY A 219 -0.74 -2.94 -12.51
C GLY A 219 -1.73 -1.81 -12.23
N VAL A 220 -2.55 -1.97 -11.18
CA VAL A 220 -3.47 -0.91 -10.75
C VAL A 220 -2.73 0.30 -10.17
N ALA A 221 -1.65 0.09 -9.44
CA ALA A 221 -0.83 1.19 -8.92
C ALA A 221 -0.17 1.99 -10.06
N LEU A 222 0.37 1.32 -11.06
CA LEU A 222 0.92 1.95 -12.27
C LEU A 222 -0.14 2.78 -12.99
N PHE A 223 -1.34 2.24 -13.18
CA PHE A 223 -2.46 2.95 -13.80
C PHE A 223 -2.83 4.21 -12.99
N LEU A 224 -3.00 4.10 -11.67
CA LEU A 224 -3.37 5.23 -10.81
C LEU A 224 -2.27 6.31 -10.73
N ALA A 225 -1.01 5.94 -10.93
CA ALA A 225 0.11 6.88 -10.98
C ALA A 225 0.28 7.55 -12.36
N SER A 226 -0.23 6.94 -13.42
CA SER A 226 0.01 7.32 -14.81
C SER A 226 -0.89 8.48 -15.30
N PRO A 227 -0.57 9.07 -16.47
CA PRO A 227 -1.45 10.02 -17.16
C PRO A 227 -2.81 9.45 -17.56
N LEU A 228 -2.98 8.11 -17.60
CA LEU A 228 -4.25 7.44 -17.92
C LEU A 228 -5.35 7.69 -16.87
N SER A 229 -4.98 8.13 -15.66
CA SER A 229 -5.89 8.31 -14.53
C SER A 229 -6.00 9.76 -14.05
N THR A 230 -5.70 10.74 -14.89
CA THR A 230 -5.65 12.17 -14.48
C THR A 230 -6.98 12.72 -13.97
N TYR A 231 -8.10 12.09 -14.34
CA TYR A 231 -9.44 12.49 -13.86
C TYR A 231 -9.96 11.60 -12.74
N ILE A 232 -9.12 10.69 -12.20
CA ILE A 232 -9.46 9.85 -11.04
C ILE A 232 -8.85 10.48 -9.80
N CYS A 233 -9.69 10.89 -8.86
CA CYS A 233 -9.31 11.51 -7.59
C CYS A 233 -10.28 11.08 -6.47
N GLY A 234 -9.75 10.67 -5.34
CA GLY A 234 -10.52 10.23 -4.17
C GLY A 234 -11.20 8.87 -4.31
N GLN A 235 -10.81 8.05 -5.29
CA GLN A 235 -11.40 6.74 -5.51
C GLN A 235 -10.54 5.64 -4.89
N THR A 236 -11.19 4.60 -4.34
CA THR A 236 -10.52 3.37 -3.94
C THR A 236 -11.06 2.23 -4.80
N LEU A 237 -10.18 1.71 -5.65
CA LEU A 237 -10.53 0.62 -6.57
C LEU A 237 -10.48 -0.73 -5.84
N ILE A 238 -11.58 -1.46 -5.87
CA ILE A 238 -11.65 -2.83 -5.35
C ILE A 238 -11.02 -3.76 -6.39
N VAL A 239 -10.04 -4.57 -5.95
CA VAL A 239 -9.29 -5.51 -6.80
C VAL A 239 -9.33 -6.88 -6.11
N ASP A 240 -10.41 -7.61 -6.31
CA ASP A 240 -10.79 -8.72 -5.43
C ASP A 240 -11.29 -9.98 -6.16
N GLY A 241 -11.22 -10.03 -7.47
CA GLY A 241 -11.74 -11.14 -8.27
C GLY A 241 -13.26 -11.33 -8.14
N GLY A 242 -13.99 -10.29 -7.71
CA GLY A 242 -15.44 -10.31 -7.51
C GLY A 242 -15.91 -10.75 -6.12
N LEU A 243 -14.98 -10.97 -5.16
CA LEU A 243 -15.32 -11.49 -3.82
C LEU A 243 -16.30 -10.59 -3.02
N THR A 244 -16.35 -9.30 -3.28
CA THR A 244 -17.27 -8.39 -2.59
C THR A 244 -18.67 -8.37 -3.20
N LEU A 245 -18.89 -9.02 -4.33
CA LEU A 245 -20.17 -9.10 -5.02
C LEU A 245 -20.99 -10.35 -4.61
N THR A 246 -20.38 -11.24 -3.80
CA THR A 246 -20.97 -12.51 -3.37
C THR A 246 -21.26 -12.56 -1.89
#